data_84e632328d3f66a2e087cbe885acac37
#
_entry.id   84e632328d3f66a2e087cbe885acac37
#
_cell.length_a   1.000
_cell.length_b   1.000
_cell.length_c   1.000
_cell.angle_alpha   90.00
_cell.angle_beta   90.00
_cell.angle_gamma   90.00
#
_symmetry.space_group_name_H-M   'P 1'
#
loop_
_entity.id
_entity.type
_entity.pdbx_description
1 polymer ?
#
loop_
_entity_poly.entity_id
_entity_poly.type
_entity_poly.pdbx_seq_one_letter_code
_entity_poly.pdbx_strand_id
1 'polypeptide(L)'
;MATTDGLEGNSDVDSQLREVTAWVRPKSRFPVPESDGYSVYGALLAALSGVDEEIGRSVHDSPLGSLRASGLLGEFGGSDRRHHKTVLPGETYELSLGIVPPDDTSVFQALVNALVLSGETIELSHGDLRVERFESENTTHEELLERASTYDDPTIEMEFRTPTCIEEHGDVTTAFPHRWPVFNSLAGKWSKSCPDELAIELDREFVLGSVIEKPHVPGYTDSYAYETHSVLTNRVDGEDGENRNIFRQGFTGRCEYEFKNASESVQNAVTALALFAEYSGVGSAVARGCGTIEVEIE
;
A
#
# COMPACT_ATOMS: atom_id res chain seq x y z
N MET A 1 -10.06 49.03 27.34
CA MET A 1 -9.23 47.80 27.35
C MET A 1 -10.17 46.67 27.06
N ALA A 2 -10.21 46.23 25.82
CA ALA A 2 -10.97 45.07 25.37
C ALA A 2 -9.94 44.00 25.06
N THR A 3 -9.94 42.94 25.82
CA THR A 3 -9.17 41.73 25.60
C THR A 3 -9.79 40.96 24.46
N THR A 4 -9.09 40.88 23.34
CA THR A 4 -9.35 39.95 22.27
C THR A 4 -8.90 38.56 22.72
N ASP A 5 -9.85 37.76 23.16
CA ASP A 5 -9.67 36.32 23.31
C ASP A 5 -9.50 35.73 21.89
N GLY A 6 -8.34 35.10 21.69
CA GLY A 6 -8.02 34.38 20.48
C GLY A 6 -8.94 33.18 20.33
N LEU A 7 -9.66 33.15 19.23
CA LEU A 7 -10.23 31.92 18.70
C LEU A 7 -9.06 31.04 18.22
N GLU A 8 -8.56 30.19 19.11
CA GLU A 8 -7.82 29.00 18.69
C GLU A 8 -8.81 28.15 17.91
N GLY A 9 -8.67 28.18 16.60
CA GLY A 9 -9.40 27.30 15.72
C GLY A 9 -8.99 25.84 16.03
N ASN A 10 -9.92 25.12 16.61
CA ASN A 10 -9.86 23.68 16.78
C ASN A 10 -9.87 23.06 15.37
N SER A 11 -8.70 22.75 14.84
CA SER A 11 -8.56 21.98 13.61
C SER A 11 -8.50 20.49 13.95
N ASP A 12 -9.53 19.98 14.61
CA ASP A 12 -9.86 18.55 14.56
C ASP A 12 -10.50 18.27 13.18
N VAL A 13 -9.71 18.36 12.15
CA VAL A 13 -10.00 17.63 10.93
C VAL A 13 -9.53 16.22 11.25
N ASP A 14 -10.47 15.32 11.53
CA ASP A 14 -10.20 13.91 11.78
C ASP A 14 -9.26 13.39 10.68
N SER A 15 -8.06 13.01 11.08
CA SER A 15 -7.06 12.42 10.18
C SER A 15 -7.60 11.14 9.58
N GLN A 16 -7.79 11.10 8.26
CA GLN A 16 -8.46 10.00 7.57
C GLN A 16 -7.48 9.09 6.85
N LEU A 17 -7.74 7.81 6.96
CA LEU A 17 -7.19 6.79 6.08
C LEU A 17 -8.04 6.77 4.81
N ARG A 18 -7.42 6.81 3.64
CA ARG A 18 -8.15 6.82 2.37
C ARG A 18 -7.67 5.71 1.47
N GLU A 19 -8.60 5.01 0.88
CA GLU A 19 -8.35 4.16 -0.27
C GLU A 19 -8.92 4.82 -1.51
N VAL A 20 -8.13 4.78 -2.59
CA VAL A 20 -8.51 5.32 -3.89
C VAL A 20 -8.29 4.24 -4.92
N THR A 21 -9.31 3.97 -5.71
CA THR A 21 -9.21 3.09 -6.87
C THR A 21 -9.44 3.89 -8.15
N ALA A 22 -8.44 3.88 -9.02
CA ALA A 22 -8.54 4.46 -10.35
C ALA A 22 -8.51 3.35 -11.40
N TRP A 23 -9.52 3.33 -12.27
CA TRP A 23 -9.52 2.46 -13.45
C TRP A 23 -8.98 3.24 -14.63
N VAL A 24 -7.93 2.68 -15.23
CA VAL A 24 -7.19 3.34 -16.30
C VAL A 24 -7.14 2.48 -17.55
N ARG A 25 -7.17 3.11 -18.71
CA ARG A 25 -7.08 2.44 -20.00
C ARG A 25 -5.99 3.05 -20.87
N PRO A 26 -5.11 2.25 -21.48
CA PRO A 26 -4.11 2.75 -22.41
C PRO A 26 -4.74 3.20 -23.73
N LYS A 27 -4.29 4.33 -24.28
CA LYS A 27 -4.70 4.82 -25.60
C LYS A 27 -4.15 3.96 -26.74
N SER A 28 -3.02 3.32 -26.53
CA SER A 28 -2.34 2.45 -27.48
C SER A 28 -1.61 1.33 -26.73
N ARG A 29 -1.21 0.31 -27.46
CA ARG A 29 -0.37 -0.78 -26.93
C ARG A 29 1.05 -0.26 -26.67
N PHE A 30 1.59 -0.50 -25.48
CA PHE A 30 2.99 -0.19 -25.14
C PHE A 30 3.53 -1.10 -24.03
N PRO A 31 4.86 -1.28 -23.96
CA PRO A 31 5.49 -2.09 -22.92
C PRO A 31 5.61 -1.31 -21.60
N VAL A 32 5.40 -2.02 -20.50
CA VAL A 32 5.74 -1.58 -19.15
C VAL A 32 6.64 -2.62 -18.48
N PRO A 33 7.51 -2.28 -17.52
CA PRO A 33 8.24 -3.26 -16.75
C PRO A 33 7.30 -4.27 -16.08
N GLU A 34 7.74 -5.51 -15.85
CA GLU A 34 6.96 -6.50 -15.07
C GLU A 34 6.62 -5.95 -13.67
N SER A 35 7.59 -5.34 -13.00
CA SER A 35 7.40 -4.53 -11.79
C SER A 35 7.22 -3.07 -12.19
N ASP A 36 6.03 -2.68 -12.57
CA ASP A 36 5.72 -1.33 -13.09
C ASP A 36 5.48 -0.28 -12.01
N GLY A 37 5.32 -0.68 -10.75
CA GLY A 37 4.99 0.21 -9.64
C GLY A 37 5.95 1.38 -9.47
N TYR A 38 7.26 1.19 -9.71
CA TYR A 38 8.21 2.29 -9.69
C TYR A 38 7.94 3.33 -10.80
N SER A 39 7.54 2.87 -11.99
CA SER A 39 7.19 3.76 -13.11
C SER A 39 5.88 4.49 -12.87
N VAL A 40 4.87 3.80 -12.31
CA VAL A 40 3.60 4.39 -11.91
C VAL A 40 3.80 5.43 -10.82
N TYR A 41 4.59 5.12 -9.80
CA TYR A 41 4.93 6.08 -8.74
C TYR A 41 5.58 7.35 -9.29
N GLY A 42 6.54 7.21 -10.20
CA GLY A 42 7.18 8.36 -10.86
C GLY A 42 6.17 9.22 -11.62
N ALA A 43 5.23 8.61 -12.33
CA ALA A 43 4.17 9.31 -13.05
C ALA A 43 3.18 10.01 -12.10
N LEU A 44 2.81 9.36 -10.99
CA LEU A 44 1.96 9.97 -9.96
C LEU A 44 2.63 11.17 -9.29
N LEU A 45 3.93 11.05 -8.94
CA LEU A 45 4.69 12.18 -8.39
C LEU A 45 4.76 13.35 -9.38
N ALA A 46 4.97 13.07 -10.67
CA ALA A 46 4.98 14.11 -11.70
C ALA A 46 3.61 14.79 -11.80
N ALA A 47 2.52 14.03 -11.76
CA ALA A 47 1.16 14.56 -11.78
C ALA A 47 0.86 15.41 -10.54
N LEU A 48 1.21 14.95 -9.34
CA LEU A 48 1.07 15.69 -8.09
C LEU A 48 1.88 16.99 -8.10
N SER A 49 3.16 16.93 -8.51
CA SER A 49 4.04 18.10 -8.61
C SER A 49 3.55 19.11 -9.66
N GLY A 50 2.85 18.65 -10.68
CA GLY A 50 2.21 19.50 -11.68
C GLY A 50 1.03 20.32 -11.13
N VAL A 51 0.39 19.84 -10.05
CA VAL A 51 -0.66 20.56 -9.32
C VAL A 51 -0.04 21.42 -8.22
N ASP A 52 0.83 20.84 -7.41
CA ASP A 52 1.52 21.49 -6.31
C ASP A 52 2.90 20.82 -6.05
N GLU A 53 3.96 21.58 -6.27
CA GLU A 53 5.34 21.09 -6.13
C GLU A 53 5.70 20.70 -4.68
N GLU A 54 5.09 21.37 -3.70
CA GLU A 54 5.31 21.10 -2.28
C GLU A 54 4.70 19.76 -1.87
N ILE A 55 3.50 19.45 -2.37
CA ILE A 55 2.83 18.16 -2.14
C ILE A 55 3.62 17.02 -2.78
N GLY A 56 4.05 17.18 -4.04
CA GLY A 56 4.89 16.18 -4.71
C GLY A 56 6.18 15.88 -3.92
N ARG A 57 6.80 16.91 -3.35
CA ARG A 57 8.01 16.78 -2.51
C ARG A 57 7.69 16.12 -1.17
N SER A 58 6.61 16.50 -0.49
CA SER A 58 6.16 15.90 0.78
C SER A 58 5.94 14.39 0.63
N VAL A 59 5.21 13.97 -0.42
CA VAL A 59 4.99 12.54 -0.71
C VAL A 59 6.31 11.80 -0.99
N HIS A 60 7.23 12.43 -1.73
CA HIS A 60 8.53 11.82 -2.04
C HIS A 60 9.41 11.63 -0.80
N ASP A 61 9.45 12.63 0.07
CA ASP A 61 10.32 12.70 1.24
C ASP A 61 9.71 12.02 2.49
N SER A 62 8.44 11.60 2.41
CA SER A 62 7.74 10.97 3.53
C SER A 62 8.44 9.68 3.99
N PRO A 63 8.96 9.64 5.22
CA PRO A 63 9.64 8.46 5.76
C PRO A 63 8.67 7.30 6.03
N LEU A 64 7.38 7.59 6.12
CA LEU A 64 6.33 6.61 6.33
C LEU A 64 5.85 6.00 5.02
N GLY A 65 6.00 6.73 3.90
CA GLY A 65 5.27 6.48 2.67
C GLY A 65 3.79 6.83 2.87
N SER A 66 3.48 8.12 2.92
CA SER A 66 2.11 8.62 3.05
C SER A 66 1.19 8.19 1.90
N LEU A 67 1.78 7.71 0.82
CA LEU A 67 1.11 7.17 -0.35
C LEU A 67 1.55 5.71 -0.60
N ARG A 68 0.59 4.78 -0.65
CA ARG A 68 0.74 3.44 -1.21
C ARG A 68 0.24 3.47 -2.66
N ALA A 69 0.91 2.76 -3.55
CA ALA A 69 0.46 2.56 -4.93
C ALA A 69 0.69 1.11 -5.36
N SER A 70 -0.29 0.47 -6.00
CA SER A 70 -0.20 -0.94 -6.38
C SER A 70 0.68 -1.20 -7.62
N GLY A 71 0.95 -0.20 -8.45
CA GLY A 71 1.24 -0.44 -9.85
C GLY A 71 -0.04 -0.76 -10.61
N LEU A 72 0.06 -1.28 -11.83
CA LEU A 72 -1.09 -1.66 -12.64
C LEU A 72 -1.50 -3.10 -12.34
N LEU A 73 -2.77 -3.30 -12.02
CA LEU A 73 -3.40 -4.60 -11.79
C LEU A 73 -4.36 -4.89 -12.95
N GLY A 74 -4.26 -6.07 -13.57
CA GLY A 74 -5.10 -6.46 -14.71
C GLY A 74 -4.42 -7.47 -15.62
N GLU A 75 -4.99 -7.71 -16.81
CA GLU A 75 -4.47 -8.64 -17.77
C GLU A 75 -3.49 -7.97 -18.75
N PHE A 76 -2.33 -8.58 -18.92
CA PHE A 76 -1.25 -8.04 -19.76
C PHE A 76 -0.95 -8.98 -20.91
N GLY A 77 -0.59 -8.41 -22.03
CA GLY A 77 -0.01 -9.16 -23.14
C GLY A 77 1.49 -9.43 -22.95
N GLY A 78 1.98 -10.44 -23.67
CA GLY A 78 3.42 -10.68 -23.76
C GLY A 78 4.17 -9.52 -24.40
N SER A 79 5.45 -9.35 -24.05
CA SER A 79 6.34 -8.33 -24.58
C SER A 79 7.58 -8.95 -25.23
N ASP A 80 8.04 -8.38 -26.34
CA ASP A 80 9.32 -8.75 -26.96
C ASP A 80 10.52 -8.18 -26.16
N ARG A 81 10.26 -7.29 -25.21
CA ARG A 81 11.28 -6.74 -24.32
C ARG A 81 11.43 -7.63 -23.09
N ARG A 82 12.65 -8.01 -22.79
CA ARG A 82 12.98 -8.77 -21.60
C ARG A 82 12.51 -8.03 -20.33
N HIS A 83 11.89 -8.74 -19.38
CA HIS A 83 11.37 -8.20 -18.13
C HIS A 83 10.30 -7.10 -18.32
N HIS A 84 9.54 -7.18 -19.41
CA HIS A 84 8.42 -6.30 -19.67
C HIS A 84 7.17 -7.12 -19.98
N LYS A 85 6.04 -6.58 -19.56
CA LYS A 85 4.68 -6.96 -19.97
C LYS A 85 4.12 -5.85 -20.87
N THR A 86 3.02 -6.11 -21.57
CA THR A 86 2.42 -5.13 -22.49
C THR A 86 1.02 -4.76 -22.03
N VAL A 87 0.75 -3.48 -21.86
CA VAL A 87 -0.63 -2.99 -21.68
C VAL A 87 -1.39 -2.99 -23.00
N LEU A 88 -2.66 -3.35 -22.95
CA LEU A 88 -3.53 -3.60 -24.12
C LEU A 88 -4.68 -2.58 -24.15
N PRO A 89 -4.95 -1.92 -25.30
CA PRO A 89 -6.00 -0.89 -25.40
C PRO A 89 -7.43 -1.43 -25.14
N GLY A 90 -7.63 -2.75 -25.26
CA GLY A 90 -8.90 -3.40 -24.96
C GLY A 90 -9.17 -3.63 -23.49
N GLU A 91 -8.13 -3.56 -22.67
CA GLU A 91 -8.17 -3.88 -21.25
C GLU A 91 -8.27 -2.61 -20.39
N THR A 92 -8.87 -2.76 -19.23
CA THR A 92 -8.90 -1.75 -18.18
C THR A 92 -8.03 -2.24 -17.02
N TYR A 93 -7.16 -1.38 -16.52
CA TYR A 93 -6.25 -1.69 -15.42
C TYR A 93 -6.72 -0.95 -14.17
N GLU A 94 -6.63 -1.63 -13.05
CA GLU A 94 -6.86 -1.05 -11.74
C GLU A 94 -5.54 -0.48 -11.20
N LEU A 95 -5.62 0.69 -10.60
CA LEU A 95 -4.57 1.32 -9.82
C LEU A 95 -5.14 1.62 -8.44
N SER A 96 -4.73 0.85 -7.44
CA SER A 96 -5.13 1.07 -6.05
C SER A 96 -4.09 1.93 -5.34
N LEU A 97 -4.56 2.97 -4.67
CA LEU A 97 -3.76 3.91 -3.90
C LEU A 97 -4.28 3.94 -2.47
N GLY A 98 -3.37 3.95 -1.51
CA GLY A 98 -3.70 4.17 -0.11
C GLY A 98 -3.03 5.44 0.38
N ILE A 99 -3.73 6.27 1.13
CA ILE A 99 -3.23 7.51 1.69
C ILE A 99 -3.43 7.47 3.20
N VAL A 100 -2.35 7.71 3.93
CA VAL A 100 -2.35 7.71 5.40
C VAL A 100 -1.87 9.06 5.94
N PRO A 101 -2.36 9.48 7.14
CA PRO A 101 -1.91 10.71 7.78
C PRO A 101 -0.37 10.81 7.91
N PRO A 102 0.18 12.05 8.09
CA PRO A 102 -0.55 13.28 8.40
C PRO A 102 -1.00 14.10 7.18
N ASP A 103 -0.56 13.82 5.97
CA ASP A 103 -0.81 14.69 4.80
C ASP A 103 -2.00 14.21 3.93
N ASP A 104 -2.85 13.36 4.48
CA ASP A 104 -3.90 12.65 3.74
C ASP A 104 -4.83 13.56 2.93
N THR A 105 -5.30 14.66 3.49
CA THR A 105 -6.24 15.57 2.84
C THR A 105 -5.60 16.30 1.67
N SER A 106 -4.38 16.82 1.82
CA SER A 106 -3.68 17.56 0.77
C SER A 106 -3.26 16.65 -0.38
N VAL A 107 -2.76 15.45 -0.08
CA VAL A 107 -2.39 14.43 -1.08
C VAL A 107 -3.62 13.98 -1.86
N PHE A 108 -4.74 13.70 -1.17
CA PHE A 108 -6.00 13.31 -1.81
C PHE A 108 -6.53 14.41 -2.73
N GLN A 109 -6.59 15.66 -2.28
CA GLN A 109 -7.03 16.79 -3.11
C GLN A 109 -6.15 16.98 -4.35
N ALA A 110 -4.84 16.82 -4.20
CA ALA A 110 -3.92 16.90 -5.34
C ALA A 110 -4.13 15.76 -6.34
N LEU A 111 -4.37 14.52 -5.87
CA LEU A 111 -4.72 13.39 -6.73
C LEU A 111 -6.01 13.62 -7.49
N VAL A 112 -7.07 14.11 -6.83
CA VAL A 112 -8.34 14.46 -7.50
C VAL A 112 -8.11 15.53 -8.55
N ASN A 113 -7.35 16.58 -8.23
CA ASN A 113 -7.03 17.63 -9.20
C ASN A 113 -6.26 17.09 -10.40
N ALA A 114 -5.21 16.27 -10.16
CA ALA A 114 -4.34 15.75 -11.20
C ALA A 114 -5.06 14.74 -12.11
N LEU A 115 -5.78 13.79 -11.52
CA LEU A 115 -6.30 12.61 -12.21
C LEU A 115 -7.75 12.77 -12.69
N VAL A 116 -8.54 13.65 -12.05
CA VAL A 116 -9.98 13.80 -12.36
C VAL A 116 -10.27 15.15 -13.01
N LEU A 117 -9.72 16.25 -12.47
CA LEU A 117 -10.11 17.61 -12.90
C LEU A 117 -9.22 18.19 -14.01
N SER A 118 -7.93 17.89 -14.02
CA SER A 118 -6.97 18.60 -14.89
C SER A 118 -6.53 17.83 -16.14
N GLY A 119 -6.62 16.52 -16.19
CA GLY A 119 -6.07 15.84 -17.35
C GLY A 119 -6.53 14.43 -17.61
N GLU A 120 -7.07 13.74 -16.64
CA GLU A 120 -7.53 12.36 -16.78
C GLU A 120 -6.47 11.41 -17.41
N THR A 121 -5.17 11.74 -17.30
CA THR A 121 -4.11 10.98 -17.99
C THR A 121 -2.89 10.80 -17.08
N ILE A 122 -2.42 9.57 -16.96
CA ILE A 122 -1.17 9.19 -16.30
C ILE A 122 -0.15 8.92 -17.40
N GLU A 123 0.90 9.74 -17.47
CA GLU A 123 1.95 9.64 -18.48
C GLU A 123 3.05 8.69 -18.03
N LEU A 124 3.19 7.55 -18.69
CA LEU A 124 4.29 6.61 -18.50
C LEU A 124 5.33 6.77 -19.60
N SER A 125 6.54 6.25 -19.41
CA SER A 125 7.69 6.43 -20.33
C SER A 125 7.42 6.00 -21.78
N HIS A 126 6.46 5.11 -22.03
CA HIS A 126 6.20 4.54 -23.35
C HIS A 126 4.76 4.73 -23.85
N GLY A 127 3.92 5.40 -23.08
CA GLY A 127 2.54 5.68 -23.47
C GLY A 127 1.70 6.16 -22.29
N ASP A 128 0.48 6.54 -22.59
CA ASP A 128 -0.41 7.20 -21.66
C ASP A 128 -1.56 6.28 -21.26
N LEU A 129 -1.97 6.41 -20.01
CA LEU A 129 -3.14 5.78 -19.44
C LEU A 129 -4.20 6.85 -19.18
N ARG A 130 -5.38 6.68 -19.75
CA ARG A 130 -6.52 7.56 -19.46
C ARG A 130 -7.24 7.02 -18.23
N VAL A 131 -7.54 7.90 -17.28
CA VAL A 131 -8.41 7.58 -16.14
C VAL A 131 -9.86 7.56 -16.64
N GLU A 132 -10.55 6.43 -16.45
CA GLU A 132 -11.96 6.26 -16.87
C GLU A 132 -12.91 6.35 -15.68
N ARG A 133 -12.45 5.94 -14.49
CA ARG A 133 -13.23 5.93 -13.26
C ARG A 133 -12.30 6.19 -12.09
N PHE A 134 -12.80 6.87 -11.09
CA PHE A 134 -12.11 7.18 -9.85
C PHE A 134 -13.10 7.03 -8.70
N GLU A 135 -12.77 6.21 -7.73
CA GLU A 135 -13.55 6.00 -6.50
C GLU A 135 -12.64 6.14 -5.30
N SER A 136 -13.23 6.57 -4.19
CA SER A 136 -12.49 6.65 -2.93
C SER A 136 -13.39 6.29 -1.76
N GLU A 137 -12.79 5.58 -0.81
CA GLU A 137 -13.35 5.27 0.50
C GLU A 137 -12.43 5.83 1.58
N ASN A 138 -12.99 6.16 2.72
CA ASN A 138 -12.24 6.68 3.85
C ASN A 138 -12.74 6.09 5.16
N THR A 139 -11.85 6.03 6.13
CA THR A 139 -12.11 5.60 7.50
C THR A 139 -11.15 6.30 8.45
N THR A 140 -11.27 6.05 9.74
CA THR A 140 -10.34 6.52 10.76
C THR A 140 -9.72 5.34 11.52
N HIS A 141 -8.68 5.60 12.30
CA HIS A 141 -8.10 4.57 13.15
C HIS A 141 -9.09 4.08 14.21
N GLU A 142 -9.93 4.98 14.76
CA GLU A 142 -11.00 4.65 15.70
C GLU A 142 -12.03 3.70 15.08
N GLU A 143 -12.50 4.02 13.87
CA GLU A 143 -13.47 3.17 13.16
C GLU A 143 -12.92 1.78 12.85
N LEU A 144 -11.60 1.67 12.54
CA LEU A 144 -10.96 0.37 12.35
C LEU A 144 -10.89 -0.43 13.66
N LEU A 145 -10.61 0.21 14.79
CA LEU A 145 -10.63 -0.42 16.12
C LEU A 145 -12.05 -0.85 16.51
N GLU A 146 -13.04 0.00 16.29
CA GLU A 146 -14.44 -0.32 16.51
C GLU A 146 -14.86 -1.52 15.65
N ARG A 147 -14.56 -1.49 14.36
CA ARG A 147 -14.86 -2.60 13.44
C ARG A 147 -14.16 -3.89 13.88
N ALA A 148 -12.89 -3.83 14.25
CA ALA A 148 -12.16 -5.00 14.74
C ALA A 148 -12.81 -5.64 15.97
N SER A 149 -13.36 -4.84 16.88
CA SER A 149 -14.03 -5.32 18.10
C SER A 149 -15.39 -5.99 17.84
N THR A 150 -15.92 -5.91 16.64
CA THR A 150 -17.20 -6.56 16.29
C THR A 150 -17.06 -8.03 15.90
N TYR A 151 -15.85 -8.48 15.61
CA TYR A 151 -15.59 -9.87 15.25
C TYR A 151 -15.35 -10.72 16.51
N ASP A 152 -15.97 -11.90 16.55
CA ASP A 152 -15.80 -12.89 17.61
C ASP A 152 -15.00 -14.08 17.06
N ASP A 153 -13.80 -14.31 17.58
CA ASP A 153 -12.85 -15.33 17.12
C ASP A 153 -12.55 -15.26 15.60
N PRO A 154 -12.08 -14.10 15.10
CA PRO A 154 -11.98 -13.85 13.68
C PRO A 154 -10.94 -14.73 12.98
N THR A 155 -11.25 -15.10 11.75
CA THR A 155 -10.29 -15.61 10.78
C THR A 155 -10.00 -14.52 9.76
N ILE A 156 -8.72 -14.17 9.59
CA ILE A 156 -8.26 -13.08 8.73
C ILE A 156 -7.58 -13.68 7.51
N GLU A 157 -8.18 -13.55 6.32
CA GLU A 157 -7.52 -13.85 5.06
C GLU A 157 -6.87 -12.59 4.50
N MET A 158 -5.57 -12.65 4.19
CA MET A 158 -4.83 -11.57 3.54
C MET A 158 -4.33 -12.05 2.16
N GLU A 159 -4.79 -11.39 1.09
CA GLU A 159 -4.25 -11.57 -0.24
C GLU A 159 -3.16 -10.52 -0.51
N PHE A 160 -1.93 -10.97 -0.66
CA PHE A 160 -0.77 -10.15 -1.02
C PHE A 160 -0.75 -9.99 -2.56
N ARG A 161 -1.47 -8.99 -3.08
CA ARG A 161 -1.72 -8.76 -4.52
C ARG A 161 -0.48 -8.29 -5.27
N THR A 162 0.42 -7.60 -4.59
CA THR A 162 1.69 -7.15 -5.17
C THR A 162 2.86 -7.61 -4.31
N PRO A 163 4.09 -7.68 -4.86
CA PRO A 163 5.24 -8.17 -4.13
C PRO A 163 5.44 -7.44 -2.80
N THR A 164 5.33 -8.17 -1.72
CA THR A 164 5.44 -7.64 -0.36
C THR A 164 6.85 -7.85 0.17
N CYS A 165 7.58 -6.76 0.35
CA CYS A 165 8.97 -6.74 0.77
C CYS A 165 9.07 -6.36 2.25
N ILE A 166 9.25 -7.31 3.16
CA ILE A 166 9.38 -7.06 4.60
C ILE A 166 10.82 -7.34 5.03
N GLU A 167 11.48 -6.35 5.58
CA GLU A 167 12.82 -6.48 6.16
C GLU A 167 12.72 -7.08 7.57
N GLU A 168 13.39 -8.20 7.80
CA GLU A 168 13.46 -8.83 9.12
C GLU A 168 14.68 -8.37 9.92
N HIS A 169 15.84 -8.36 9.27
CA HIS A 169 17.09 -7.95 9.91
C HIS A 169 18.09 -7.43 8.88
N GLY A 170 18.44 -6.15 8.98
CA GLY A 170 19.29 -5.50 7.99
C GLY A 170 18.65 -5.55 6.61
N ASP A 171 19.37 -5.99 5.58
CA ASP A 171 18.86 -6.09 4.20
C ASP A 171 18.20 -7.46 3.89
N VAL A 172 17.98 -8.30 4.90
CA VAL A 172 17.35 -9.61 4.71
C VAL A 172 15.84 -9.46 4.75
N THR A 173 15.18 -9.84 3.66
CA THR A 173 13.74 -9.83 3.54
C THR A 173 13.15 -11.23 3.75
N THR A 174 11.95 -11.29 4.33
CA THR A 174 11.20 -12.55 4.39
C THR A 174 10.69 -12.95 3.01
N ALA A 175 10.61 -14.27 2.77
CA ALA A 175 10.12 -14.83 1.51
C ALA A 175 8.65 -15.26 1.57
N PHE A 176 7.98 -15.10 2.71
CA PHE A 176 6.57 -15.48 2.92
C PHE A 176 5.93 -14.74 4.10
N PRO A 177 4.61 -14.75 4.22
CA PRO A 177 3.84 -13.92 5.17
C PRO A 177 3.84 -14.47 6.60
N HIS A 178 5.00 -14.52 7.25
CA HIS A 178 5.08 -14.82 8.67
C HIS A 178 4.31 -13.80 9.51
N ARG A 179 3.54 -14.29 10.50
CA ARG A 179 2.73 -13.47 11.40
C ARG A 179 3.48 -12.31 12.03
N TRP A 180 4.67 -12.55 12.59
CA TRP A 180 5.41 -11.48 13.26
C TRP A 180 5.89 -10.38 12.31
N PRO A 181 6.64 -10.64 11.23
CA PRO A 181 7.07 -9.61 10.30
C PRO A 181 5.90 -8.82 9.70
N VAL A 182 4.80 -9.48 9.34
CA VAL A 182 3.61 -8.83 8.77
C VAL A 182 3.00 -7.84 9.76
N PHE A 183 2.60 -8.32 10.94
CA PHE A 183 1.91 -7.47 11.92
C PHE A 183 2.83 -6.45 12.58
N ASN A 184 4.11 -6.75 12.77
CA ASN A 184 5.10 -5.78 13.24
C ASN A 184 5.32 -4.64 12.24
N SER A 185 5.33 -4.95 10.94
CA SER A 185 5.38 -3.91 9.89
C SER A 185 4.16 -2.99 9.94
N LEU A 186 2.97 -3.57 10.12
CA LEU A 186 1.71 -2.81 10.23
C LEU A 186 1.66 -1.98 11.52
N ALA A 187 2.03 -2.55 12.67
CA ALA A 187 2.07 -1.81 13.94
C ALA A 187 3.03 -0.62 13.88
N GLY A 188 4.18 -0.78 13.22
CA GLY A 188 5.14 0.32 13.02
C GLY A 188 4.61 1.43 12.12
N LYS A 189 3.73 1.14 11.16
CA LYS A 189 3.05 2.14 10.32
C LYS A 189 1.88 2.78 11.07
N TRP A 190 1.07 1.96 11.74
CA TRP A 190 -0.04 2.41 12.58
C TRP A 190 0.43 3.47 13.59
N SER A 191 1.44 3.16 14.41
CA SER A 191 1.95 4.06 15.45
C SER A 191 2.54 5.37 14.92
N LYS A 192 2.84 5.46 13.62
CA LYS A 192 3.34 6.70 13.00
C LYS A 192 2.22 7.54 12.39
N SER A 193 1.07 6.96 12.13
CA SER A 193 -0.07 7.62 11.47
C SER A 193 -1.25 7.88 12.39
N CYS A 194 -1.35 7.18 13.53
CA CYS A 194 -2.42 7.35 14.50
C CYS A 194 -2.07 8.39 15.58
N PRO A 195 -3.07 8.97 16.26
CA PRO A 195 -2.88 9.67 17.53
C PRO A 195 -2.27 8.75 18.60
N ASP A 196 -1.50 9.33 19.53
CA ASP A 196 -0.80 8.56 20.57
C ASP A 196 -1.74 7.70 21.43
N GLU A 197 -2.97 8.14 21.62
CA GLU A 197 -4.00 7.45 22.41
C GLU A 197 -4.50 6.14 21.75
N LEU A 198 -4.30 6.02 20.44
CA LEU A 198 -4.72 4.88 19.64
C LEU A 198 -3.56 3.96 19.25
N ALA A 199 -2.38 4.18 19.82
CA ALA A 199 -1.20 3.39 19.51
C ALA A 199 -1.43 1.90 19.85
N ILE A 200 -1.07 1.02 18.92
CA ILE A 200 -1.10 -0.43 19.09
C ILE A 200 0.32 -0.90 19.37
N GLU A 201 0.53 -1.42 20.56
CA GLU A 201 1.78 -2.09 20.93
C GLU A 201 1.60 -3.61 20.85
N LEU A 202 2.35 -4.27 19.96
CA LEU A 202 2.36 -5.71 19.85
C LEU A 202 3.54 -6.31 20.60
N ASP A 203 3.26 -7.21 21.53
CA ASP A 203 4.28 -8.06 22.11
C ASP A 203 4.59 -9.24 21.19
N ARG A 204 5.88 -9.41 20.86
CA ARG A 204 6.34 -10.44 19.94
C ARG A 204 6.00 -11.86 20.40
N GLU A 205 6.22 -12.15 21.68
CA GLU A 205 5.99 -13.49 22.22
C GLU A 205 4.49 -13.85 22.22
N PHE A 206 3.63 -12.87 22.49
CA PHE A 206 2.18 -13.07 22.38
C PHE A 206 1.74 -13.32 20.94
N VAL A 207 2.20 -12.55 19.97
CA VAL A 207 1.87 -12.78 18.55
C VAL A 207 2.36 -14.15 18.10
N LEU A 208 3.60 -14.51 18.42
CA LEU A 208 4.16 -15.81 18.07
C LEU A 208 3.46 -16.99 18.75
N GLY A 209 2.93 -16.79 19.96
CA GLY A 209 2.22 -17.81 20.73
C GLY A 209 0.74 -17.95 20.43
N SER A 210 0.11 -16.91 19.88
CA SER A 210 -1.35 -16.83 19.77
C SER A 210 -1.88 -16.71 18.34
N VAL A 211 -1.07 -16.26 17.37
CA VAL A 211 -1.47 -16.14 15.96
C VAL A 211 -0.89 -17.31 15.19
N ILE A 212 -1.71 -17.95 14.38
CA ILE A 212 -1.31 -19.05 13.50
C ILE A 212 -1.44 -18.60 12.07
N GLU A 213 -0.36 -18.59 11.29
CA GLU A 213 -0.42 -18.41 9.85
C GLU A 213 -0.68 -19.74 9.13
N LYS A 214 -1.65 -19.74 8.25
CA LYS A 214 -1.97 -20.86 7.36
C LYS A 214 -1.85 -20.41 5.91
N PRO A 215 -0.86 -20.91 5.17
CA PRO A 215 -0.82 -20.65 3.74
C PRO A 215 -2.08 -21.18 3.08
N HIS A 216 -2.78 -20.33 2.33
CA HIS A 216 -3.92 -20.77 1.56
C HIS A 216 -3.42 -21.61 0.38
N VAL A 217 -3.77 -22.89 0.37
CA VAL A 217 -3.51 -23.79 -0.74
C VAL A 217 -4.85 -24.17 -1.37
N PRO A 218 -5.25 -23.53 -2.49
CA PRO A 218 -6.51 -23.87 -3.16
C PRO A 218 -6.41 -25.24 -3.84
N GLY A 219 -6.70 -26.29 -3.10
CA GLY A 219 -6.72 -27.67 -3.57
C GLY A 219 -5.37 -28.36 -3.54
N TYR A 220 -5.40 -29.72 -3.59
CA TYR A 220 -4.20 -30.57 -3.54
C TYR A 220 -3.36 -30.57 -4.83
N THR A 221 -3.77 -29.86 -5.86
CA THR A 221 -3.16 -29.86 -7.20
C THR A 221 -2.43 -28.59 -7.56
N ASP A 222 -2.63 -27.49 -6.82
CA ASP A 222 -2.04 -26.21 -7.11
C ASP A 222 -0.78 -26.00 -6.28
N SER A 223 0.28 -25.66 -6.94
CA SER A 223 1.61 -26.00 -6.48
C SER A 223 2.23 -25.05 -5.46
N TYR A 224 1.76 -23.83 -5.25
CA TYR A 224 2.37 -22.90 -4.28
C TYR A 224 1.36 -21.91 -3.72
N ALA A 225 1.39 -21.71 -2.41
CA ALA A 225 0.63 -20.67 -1.71
C ALA A 225 1.21 -19.26 -1.97
N TYR A 226 2.47 -19.18 -2.38
CA TYR A 226 3.15 -17.92 -2.68
C TYR A 226 4.12 -18.03 -3.84
N GLU A 227 4.32 -16.88 -4.48
CA GLU A 227 5.39 -16.67 -5.45
C GLU A 227 6.39 -15.66 -4.89
N THR A 228 7.67 -15.83 -5.21
CA THR A 228 8.71 -14.90 -4.83
C THR A 228 9.16 -14.07 -6.02
N HIS A 229 9.37 -12.77 -5.78
CA HIS A 229 9.68 -11.80 -6.81
C HIS A 229 10.94 -11.00 -6.46
N SER A 230 11.70 -10.62 -7.49
CA SER A 230 12.76 -9.63 -7.36
C SER A 230 12.28 -8.30 -7.94
N VAL A 231 12.04 -7.32 -7.09
CA VAL A 231 11.38 -6.06 -7.44
C VAL A 231 12.39 -4.92 -7.46
N LEU A 232 12.36 -4.11 -8.51
CA LEU A 232 13.10 -2.85 -8.55
C LEU A 232 12.41 -1.85 -7.62
N THR A 233 13.08 -1.48 -6.53
CA THR A 233 12.52 -0.56 -5.53
C THR A 233 13.17 0.82 -5.54
N ASN A 234 14.39 0.94 -6.09
CA ASN A 234 15.07 2.22 -6.16
C ASN A 234 16.12 2.23 -7.28
N ARG A 235 16.51 3.46 -7.68
CA ARG A 235 17.68 3.74 -8.53
C ARG A 235 18.51 4.80 -7.83
N VAL A 236 19.80 4.55 -7.72
CA VAL A 236 20.75 5.50 -7.14
C VAL A 236 21.83 5.82 -8.16
N ASP A 237 22.23 7.08 -8.22
CA ASP A 237 23.36 7.51 -9.01
C ASP A 237 24.63 7.00 -8.33
N GLY A 238 25.41 6.18 -9.03
CA GLY A 238 26.71 5.73 -8.55
C GLY A 238 27.75 6.85 -8.64
N GLU A 239 28.78 6.77 -7.80
CA GLU A 239 29.91 7.72 -7.78
C GLU A 239 30.60 7.83 -9.14
N ASP A 240 30.51 6.81 -9.99
CA ASP A 240 31.07 6.72 -11.32
C ASP A 240 30.10 7.22 -12.43
N GLY A 241 28.95 7.80 -12.08
CA GLY A 241 27.91 8.23 -13.03
C GLY A 241 27.10 7.08 -13.63
N GLU A 242 27.27 5.86 -13.14
CA GLU A 242 26.43 4.70 -13.51
C GLU A 242 25.26 4.56 -12.55
N ASN A 243 24.03 4.52 -13.10
CA ASN A 243 22.84 4.28 -12.30
C ASN A 243 22.80 2.84 -11.81
N ARG A 244 22.70 2.65 -10.49
CA ARG A 244 22.56 1.34 -9.87
C ARG A 244 21.12 1.09 -9.51
N ASN A 245 20.60 -0.05 -9.97
CA ASN A 245 19.27 -0.51 -9.61
C ASN A 245 19.32 -1.28 -8.28
N ILE A 246 18.45 -0.92 -7.34
CA ILE A 246 18.28 -1.63 -6.07
C ILE A 246 17.06 -2.53 -6.20
N PHE A 247 17.28 -3.82 -6.03
CA PHE A 247 16.23 -4.84 -6.02
C PHE A 247 15.99 -5.35 -4.61
N ARG A 248 14.73 -5.65 -4.29
CA ARG A 248 14.34 -6.33 -3.06
C ARG A 248 13.61 -7.62 -3.40
N GLN A 249 13.72 -8.59 -2.53
CA GLN A 249 12.90 -9.80 -2.60
C GLN A 249 11.56 -9.54 -1.92
N GLY A 250 10.49 -10.00 -2.55
CA GLY A 250 9.14 -9.93 -2.02
C GLY A 250 8.36 -11.19 -2.37
N PHE A 251 7.20 -11.34 -1.79
CA PHE A 251 6.29 -12.45 -2.07
C PHE A 251 4.89 -11.93 -2.43
N THR A 252 4.14 -12.74 -3.17
CA THR A 252 2.68 -12.60 -3.42
C THR A 252 1.99 -13.90 -3.01
N GLY A 253 0.69 -13.87 -2.81
CA GLY A 253 -0.13 -15.05 -2.48
C GLY A 253 -1.12 -14.76 -1.36
N ARG A 254 -1.75 -15.81 -0.81
CA ARG A 254 -2.76 -15.71 0.23
C ARG A 254 -2.32 -16.38 1.51
N CYS A 255 -2.60 -15.77 2.63
CA CYS A 255 -2.35 -16.33 3.95
C CYS A 255 -3.55 -16.06 4.87
N GLU A 256 -3.98 -17.08 5.55
CA GLU A 256 -5.00 -17.04 6.58
C GLU A 256 -4.33 -16.95 7.95
N TYR A 257 -4.83 -16.07 8.81
CA TYR A 257 -4.38 -15.94 10.19
C TYR A 257 -5.53 -16.24 11.13
N GLU A 258 -5.31 -17.20 12.03
CA GLU A 258 -6.25 -17.59 13.08
C GLU A 258 -5.64 -17.37 14.46
N PHE A 259 -6.49 -17.38 15.47
CA PHE A 259 -6.08 -17.18 16.85
C PHE A 259 -6.15 -18.48 17.66
N LYS A 260 -5.20 -18.65 18.56
CA LYS A 260 -5.18 -19.75 19.51
C LYS A 260 -4.87 -19.24 20.92
N ASN A 261 -5.84 -19.32 21.79
CA ASN A 261 -5.75 -18.83 23.17
C ASN A 261 -5.30 -17.36 23.27
N ALA A 262 -5.62 -16.55 22.25
CA ALA A 262 -5.37 -15.12 22.26
C ALA A 262 -6.38 -14.42 23.18
N SER A 263 -5.93 -13.37 23.87
CA SER A 263 -6.88 -12.48 24.55
C SER A 263 -7.65 -11.66 23.52
N GLU A 264 -8.85 -11.24 23.87
CA GLU A 264 -9.66 -10.33 23.04
C GLU A 264 -8.88 -9.08 22.61
N SER A 265 -8.07 -8.51 23.48
CA SER A 265 -7.20 -7.37 23.16
C SER A 265 -6.18 -7.68 22.05
N VAL A 266 -5.59 -8.88 22.03
CA VAL A 266 -4.66 -9.31 20.97
C VAL A 266 -5.41 -9.56 19.67
N GLN A 267 -6.58 -10.20 19.73
CA GLN A 267 -7.43 -10.42 18.55
C GLN A 267 -7.82 -9.08 17.92
N ASN A 268 -8.37 -8.14 18.70
CA ASN A 268 -8.78 -6.83 18.23
C ASN A 268 -7.61 -6.03 17.63
N ALA A 269 -6.45 -6.03 18.29
CA ALA A 269 -5.26 -5.33 17.81
C ALA A 269 -4.77 -5.89 16.46
N VAL A 270 -4.65 -7.22 16.33
CA VAL A 270 -4.21 -7.87 15.09
C VAL A 270 -5.23 -7.68 13.97
N THR A 271 -6.53 -7.76 14.28
CA THR A 271 -7.62 -7.54 13.33
C THR A 271 -7.65 -6.09 12.83
N ALA A 272 -7.51 -5.10 13.73
CA ALA A 272 -7.42 -3.69 13.34
C ALA A 272 -6.22 -3.41 12.43
N LEU A 273 -5.05 -4.01 12.72
CA LEU A 273 -3.87 -3.91 11.88
C LEU A 273 -4.06 -4.57 10.52
N ALA A 274 -4.79 -5.69 10.44
CA ALA A 274 -5.13 -6.31 9.16
C ALA A 274 -6.02 -5.40 8.32
N LEU A 275 -7.09 -4.83 8.89
CA LEU A 275 -7.94 -3.85 8.22
C LEU A 275 -7.17 -2.61 7.75
N PHE A 276 -6.21 -2.14 8.56
CA PHE A 276 -5.35 -1.02 8.20
C PHE A 276 -4.40 -1.32 7.03
N ALA A 277 -4.09 -2.59 6.77
CA ALA A 277 -3.19 -2.98 5.69
C ALA A 277 -3.67 -2.54 4.30
N GLU A 278 -4.99 -2.45 4.07
CA GLU A 278 -5.58 -2.00 2.81
C GLU A 278 -5.24 -0.54 2.50
N TYR A 279 -5.09 0.30 3.53
CA TYR A 279 -4.73 1.71 3.41
C TYR A 279 -3.21 1.92 3.37
N SER A 280 -2.47 1.30 4.27
CA SER A 280 -1.04 1.53 4.47
C SER A 280 -0.13 0.66 3.60
N GLY A 281 -0.66 -0.48 3.13
CA GLY A 281 0.14 -1.58 2.59
C GLY A 281 1.04 -2.23 3.65
N VAL A 282 1.65 -3.36 3.31
CA VAL A 282 2.54 -4.13 4.18
C VAL A 282 3.98 -4.06 3.69
N GLY A 283 4.92 -3.94 4.61
CA GLY A 283 6.36 -3.93 4.31
C GLY A 283 6.87 -2.58 3.79
N SER A 284 7.92 -2.63 3.02
CA SER A 284 8.64 -1.48 2.47
C SER A 284 8.31 -1.23 0.99
N ALA A 285 8.71 -0.05 0.47
CA ALA A 285 8.51 0.36 -0.92
C ALA A 285 7.03 0.38 -1.37
N VAL A 286 6.08 0.61 -0.45
CA VAL A 286 4.63 0.60 -0.72
C VAL A 286 4.20 1.65 -1.74
N ALA A 287 4.85 2.80 -1.80
CA ALA A 287 4.62 3.81 -2.84
C ALA A 287 5.09 3.36 -4.23
N ARG A 288 5.93 2.34 -4.30
CA ARG A 288 6.60 1.88 -5.53
C ARG A 288 6.06 0.54 -6.03
N GLY A 289 4.82 0.23 -5.74
CA GLY A 289 4.12 -0.95 -6.23
C GLY A 289 4.27 -2.20 -5.37
N CYS A 290 4.75 -2.07 -4.14
CA CYS A 290 4.90 -3.20 -3.23
C CYS A 290 3.81 -3.19 -2.16
N GLY A 291 3.49 -4.38 -1.62
CA GLY A 291 2.71 -4.54 -0.40
C GLY A 291 1.26 -4.12 -0.46
N THR A 292 0.63 -4.14 -1.64
CA THR A 292 -0.82 -3.97 -1.75
C THR A 292 -1.52 -5.24 -1.28
N ILE A 293 -2.46 -5.07 -0.36
CA ILE A 293 -3.16 -6.15 0.32
C ILE A 293 -4.66 -5.98 0.12
N GLU A 294 -5.36 -7.11 0.03
CA GLU A 294 -6.81 -7.22 0.17
C GLU A 294 -7.10 -8.09 1.39
N VAL A 295 -8.09 -7.72 2.21
CA VAL A 295 -8.36 -8.36 3.49
C VAL A 295 -9.82 -8.78 3.58
N GLU A 296 -10.04 -10.07 3.86
CA GLU A 296 -11.35 -10.61 4.21
C GLU A 296 -11.31 -11.12 5.64
N ILE A 297 -12.38 -10.84 6.42
CA ILE A 297 -12.49 -11.28 7.82
C ILE A 297 -13.83 -11.97 8.01
N GLU A 298 -13.76 -13.21 8.49
CA GLU A 298 -14.93 -14.03 8.82
C GLU A 298 -15.12 -14.16 10.34
#